data_c20493054548f9d123baf9a5b408b456
#
_entry.id   c20493054548f9d123baf9a5b408b456
#
_cell.length_a   1.000
_cell.length_b   1.000
_cell.length_c   1.000
_cell.angle_alpha   90.00
_cell.angle_beta   90.00
_cell.angle_gamma   90.00
#
_symmetry.space_group_name_H-M   'P 1'
#
loop_
_entity.id
_entity.type
_entity.pdbx_description
1 polymer ?
#
loop_
_entity_poly.entity_id
_entity_poly.type
_entity_poly.pdbx_seq_one_letter_code
_entity_poly.pdbx_strand_id
1 'polypeptide(L)'
;MNVLFITNYPSPYRVEFFNRLGEICNLTVLFEEGIEKQVHRNKEWFNVEVEKFKAVFLKPIRIFKNNHICVDIWKYLKENKFDIIVACNYSSLTGMLAIYYMKKNRIKFAIEADGAIHKSGIGLKEKLKHYLISSANWWFSSSNLTDEYF
;
A
#
# COMPACT_ATOMS: atom_id res chain seq x y z
N MET A 1 -3.81 -12.98 14.63
CA MET A 1 -3.07 -12.77 13.38
C MET A 1 -2.67 -11.31 13.29
N ASN A 2 -1.41 -11.03 13.03
CA ASN A 2 -0.86 -9.68 12.86
C ASN A 2 -0.78 -9.34 11.36
N VAL A 3 -1.49 -8.32 10.93
CA VAL A 3 -1.57 -7.93 9.52
C VAL A 3 -1.02 -6.52 9.32
N LEU A 4 -0.23 -6.34 8.27
CA LEU A 4 0.30 -5.04 7.86
C LEU A 4 -0.25 -4.66 6.49
N PHE A 5 -0.85 -3.48 6.38
CA PHE A 5 -1.15 -2.85 5.10
C PHE A 5 -0.22 -1.66 4.85
N ILE A 6 0.20 -1.51 3.60
CA ILE A 6 1.02 -0.39 3.11
C ILE A 6 0.21 0.30 2.02
N THR A 7 -0.21 1.54 2.26
CA THR A 7 -1.07 2.30 1.34
C THR A 7 -0.68 3.77 1.29
N ASN A 8 -1.25 4.53 0.36
CA ASN A 8 -0.88 5.92 0.15
C ASN A 8 -1.48 6.88 1.19
N TYR A 9 -2.80 6.96 1.33
CA TYR A 9 -3.46 7.88 2.26
C TYR A 9 -4.79 7.29 2.77
N PRO A 10 -5.31 7.76 3.93
CA PRO A 10 -6.54 7.25 4.53
C PRO A 10 -7.79 7.85 3.87
N SER A 11 -8.24 7.27 2.73
CA SER A 11 -9.54 7.62 2.16
C SER A 11 -10.69 7.05 3.00
N PRO A 12 -11.88 7.68 3.04
CA PRO A 12 -12.99 7.25 3.90
C PRO A 12 -13.36 5.78 3.74
N TYR A 13 -13.54 5.31 2.51
CA TYR A 13 -13.88 3.91 2.24
C TYR A 13 -12.79 2.94 2.68
N ARG A 14 -11.50 3.34 2.59
CA ARG A 14 -10.37 2.50 3.05
C ARG A 14 -10.33 2.44 4.58
N VAL A 15 -10.59 3.53 5.27
CA VAL A 15 -10.61 3.54 6.73
C VAL A 15 -11.78 2.71 7.26
N GLU A 16 -12.95 2.79 6.64
CA GLU A 16 -14.08 1.91 6.99
C GLU A 16 -13.71 0.43 6.77
N PHE A 17 -13.11 0.10 5.63
CA PHE A 17 -12.60 -1.25 5.37
C PHE A 17 -11.60 -1.71 6.45
N PHE A 18 -10.64 -0.85 6.82
CA PHE A 18 -9.64 -1.18 7.84
C PHE A 18 -10.24 -1.29 9.24
N ASN A 19 -11.25 -0.49 9.59
CA ASN A 19 -11.97 -0.64 10.84
C ASN A 19 -12.66 -2.01 10.90
N ARG A 20 -13.35 -2.44 9.84
CA ARG A 20 -13.97 -3.78 9.76
C ARG A 20 -12.93 -4.91 9.85
N LEU A 21 -11.83 -4.77 9.13
CA LEU A 21 -10.76 -5.76 9.19
C LEU A 21 -10.11 -5.84 10.57
N GLY A 22 -9.94 -4.69 11.25
CA GLY A 22 -9.40 -4.61 12.60
C GLY A 22 -10.26 -5.25 13.68
N GLU A 23 -11.54 -5.54 13.41
CA GLU A 23 -12.39 -6.30 14.32
C GLU A 23 -11.99 -7.78 14.42
N ILE A 24 -11.36 -8.32 13.38
CA ILE A 24 -11.02 -9.74 13.25
C ILE A 24 -9.52 -10.05 13.29
N CYS A 25 -8.65 -9.04 13.22
CA CYS A 25 -7.21 -9.22 13.30
C CYS A 25 -6.51 -8.03 13.97
N ASN A 26 -5.27 -8.22 14.41
CA ASN A 26 -4.41 -7.13 14.89
C ASN A 26 -3.81 -6.39 13.67
N LEU A 27 -4.50 -5.34 13.25
CA LEU A 27 -4.19 -4.62 12.02
C LEU A 27 -3.32 -3.39 12.28
N THR A 28 -2.24 -3.28 11.52
CA THR A 28 -1.44 -2.04 11.40
C THR A 28 -1.49 -1.56 9.95
N VAL A 29 -1.75 -0.28 9.74
CA VAL A 29 -1.77 0.33 8.42
C VAL A 29 -0.75 1.45 8.34
N LEU A 30 0.19 1.35 7.41
CA LEU A 30 1.17 2.39 7.11
C LEU A 30 0.64 3.27 5.97
N PHE A 31 0.47 4.55 6.25
CA PHE A 31 0.09 5.56 5.26
C PHE A 31 1.31 6.36 4.84
N GLU A 32 1.53 6.50 3.52
CA GLU A 32 2.63 7.32 2.98
C GLU A 32 2.41 8.81 3.21
N GLU A 33 1.14 9.25 3.24
CA GLU A 33 0.75 10.64 3.48
C GLU A 33 -0.52 10.74 4.33
N GLY A 34 -0.64 11.84 5.08
CA GLY A 34 -1.90 12.21 5.71
C GLY A 34 -2.88 12.82 4.71
N ILE A 35 -4.17 12.76 5.05
CA ILE A 35 -5.24 13.27 4.17
C ILE A 35 -5.17 14.79 4.00
N GLU A 36 -4.63 15.51 4.96
CA GLU A 36 -4.46 16.97 4.95
C GLU A 36 -3.58 17.47 3.78
N LYS A 37 -2.74 16.60 3.21
CA LYS A 37 -1.93 16.93 2.03
C LYS A 37 -2.69 16.80 0.71
N GLN A 38 -3.92 16.28 0.76
CA GLN A 38 -4.78 16.09 -0.42
C GLN A 38 -5.69 17.32 -0.63
N VAL A 39 -5.10 18.49 -0.88
CA VAL A 39 -5.73 19.84 -0.93
C VAL A 39 -6.93 19.94 -1.90
N HIS A 40 -7.05 19.06 -2.87
CA HIS A 40 -8.11 19.08 -3.89
C HIS A 40 -9.29 18.14 -3.58
N ARG A 41 -9.33 17.53 -2.39
CA ARG A 41 -10.37 16.56 -2.04
C ARG A 41 -11.44 17.18 -1.15
N ASN A 42 -12.63 16.55 -1.15
CA ASN A 42 -13.78 17.00 -0.36
C ASN A 42 -13.42 17.09 1.14
N LYS A 43 -13.85 18.18 1.81
CA LYS A 43 -13.60 18.42 3.25
C LYS A 43 -14.20 17.32 4.14
N GLU A 44 -15.25 16.63 3.71
CA GLU A 44 -15.86 15.51 4.41
C GLU A 44 -14.89 14.33 4.61
N TRP A 45 -13.85 14.23 3.81
CA TRP A 45 -12.80 13.21 3.94
C TRP A 45 -11.92 13.39 5.18
N PHE A 46 -11.96 14.56 5.81
CA PHE A 46 -11.18 14.86 7.02
C PHE A 46 -11.83 14.31 8.31
N ASN A 47 -13.09 13.87 8.26
CA ASN A 47 -13.85 13.37 9.41
C ASN A 47 -13.82 11.83 9.51
N VAL A 48 -12.71 11.21 9.18
CA VAL A 48 -12.59 9.76 9.19
C VAL A 48 -11.96 9.30 10.51
N GLU A 49 -12.71 8.55 11.32
CA GLU A 49 -12.27 8.05 12.61
C GLU A 49 -11.57 6.69 12.47
N VAL A 50 -10.35 6.61 13.00
CA VAL A 50 -9.59 5.37 13.12
C VAL A 50 -9.90 4.75 14.48
N GLU A 51 -10.61 3.62 14.50
CA GLU A 51 -11.11 3.01 15.74
C GLU A 51 -10.49 1.64 16.04
N LYS A 52 -10.44 0.77 15.05
CA LYS A 52 -10.18 -0.66 15.23
C LYS A 52 -8.81 -1.12 14.69
N PHE A 53 -7.96 -0.22 14.21
CA PHE A 53 -6.65 -0.55 13.72
C PHE A 53 -5.60 0.48 14.15
N LYS A 54 -4.33 0.11 14.08
CA LYS A 54 -3.22 1.02 14.33
C LYS A 54 -2.84 1.75 13.05
N ALA A 55 -3.19 3.04 12.95
CA ALA A 55 -2.73 3.90 11.87
C ALA A 55 -1.33 4.45 12.17
N VAL A 56 -0.45 4.38 11.19
CA VAL A 56 0.90 4.94 11.25
C VAL A 56 1.14 5.77 10.00
N PHE A 57 1.46 7.04 10.20
CA PHE A 57 1.84 7.94 9.12
C PHE A 57 3.36 7.95 8.96
N LEU A 58 3.82 7.53 7.79
CA LEU A 58 5.24 7.53 7.45
C LEU A 58 5.74 8.95 7.20
N LYS A 59 7.06 9.13 7.26
CA LYS A 59 7.70 10.43 7.07
C LYS A 59 8.16 10.59 5.62
N PRO A 60 7.42 11.32 4.76
CA PRO A 60 7.80 11.47 3.37
C PRO A 60 9.01 12.39 3.21
N ILE A 61 10.01 11.92 2.48
CA ILE A 61 11.15 12.71 2.01
C ILE A 61 10.85 13.08 0.55
N ARG A 62 10.73 14.36 0.24
CA ARG A 62 10.54 14.83 -1.14
C ARG A 62 11.82 14.65 -1.95
N ILE A 63 11.68 13.97 -3.12
CA ILE A 63 12.79 13.77 -4.05
C ILE A 63 12.66 14.73 -5.24
N PHE A 64 11.44 14.89 -5.78
CA PHE A 64 11.10 15.81 -6.87
C PHE A 64 9.76 16.49 -6.59
N LYS A 65 9.37 17.46 -7.45
CA LYS A 65 8.15 18.28 -7.26
C LYS A 65 6.91 17.52 -6.80
N ASN A 66 6.69 16.30 -7.31
CA ASN A 66 5.49 15.49 -7.06
C ASN A 66 5.79 14.08 -6.53
N ASN A 67 7.06 13.75 -6.24
CA ASN A 67 7.44 12.42 -5.79
C ASN A 67 8.08 12.47 -4.40
N HIS A 68 7.70 11.54 -3.57
CA HIS A 68 8.28 11.34 -2.25
C HIS A 68 8.60 9.87 -2.02
N ILE A 69 9.42 9.59 -1.03
CA ILE A 69 9.75 8.27 -0.55
C ILE A 69 9.73 8.27 0.98
N CYS A 70 9.19 7.22 1.58
CA CYS A 70 9.17 7.03 3.02
C CYS A 70 10.15 5.91 3.39
N VAL A 71 11.39 6.27 3.75
CA VAL A 71 12.43 5.28 4.08
C VAL A 71 12.23 4.63 5.44
N ASP A 72 11.46 5.25 6.32
CA ASP A 72 11.11 4.72 7.64
C ASP A 72 10.21 3.47 7.59
N ILE A 73 9.66 3.13 6.43
CA ILE A 73 8.96 1.85 6.18
C ILE A 73 9.86 0.65 6.51
N TRP A 74 11.16 0.76 6.33
CA TRP A 74 12.11 -0.32 6.63
C TRP A 74 12.11 -0.74 8.10
N LYS A 75 11.82 0.18 9.02
CA LYS A 75 11.70 -0.14 10.44
C LYS A 75 10.64 -1.22 10.66
N TYR A 76 9.48 -1.09 10.04
CA TYR A 76 8.36 -2.02 10.17
C TYR A 76 8.62 -3.35 9.46
N LEU A 77 9.24 -3.32 8.29
CA LEU A 77 9.58 -4.52 7.54
C LEU A 77 10.71 -5.33 8.17
N LYS A 78 11.70 -4.67 8.78
CA LYS A 78 12.81 -5.34 9.50
C LYS A 78 12.35 -6.08 10.74
N GLU A 79 11.40 -5.52 11.47
CA GLU A 79 10.87 -6.14 12.68
C GLU A 79 10.17 -7.47 12.38
N ASN A 80 9.70 -7.69 11.17
CA ASN A 80 9.08 -8.91 10.63
C ASN A 80 8.10 -9.60 11.60
N LYS A 81 7.24 -8.78 12.24
CA LYS A 81 6.28 -9.22 13.27
C LYS A 81 4.90 -9.50 12.70
N PHE A 82 4.77 -9.48 11.38
CA PHE A 82 3.50 -9.61 10.69
C PHE A 82 3.37 -10.97 10.03
N ASP A 83 2.21 -11.60 10.21
CA ASP A 83 1.87 -12.87 9.58
C ASP A 83 1.54 -12.67 8.09
N ILE A 84 0.93 -11.51 7.77
CA ILE A 84 0.57 -11.11 6.40
C ILE A 84 0.96 -9.65 6.19
N ILE A 85 1.59 -9.35 5.05
CA ILE A 85 1.87 -8.00 4.58
C ILE A 85 1.17 -7.79 3.24
N VAL A 86 0.41 -6.70 3.11
CA VAL A 86 -0.31 -6.32 1.89
C VAL A 86 0.19 -4.97 1.38
N ALA A 87 0.71 -4.94 0.17
CA ALA A 87 1.16 -3.73 -0.52
C ALA A 87 0.08 -3.26 -1.50
N CYS A 88 -0.60 -2.14 -1.18
CA CYS A 88 -1.67 -1.57 -1.99
C CYS A 88 -1.17 -0.54 -3.01
N ASN A 89 -0.01 0.05 -2.78
CA ASN A 89 0.55 1.11 -3.62
C ASN A 89 1.90 0.73 -4.22
N TYR A 90 1.93 -0.35 -5.03
CA TYR A 90 3.14 -0.88 -5.66
C TYR A 90 3.78 0.08 -6.69
N SER A 91 3.06 1.11 -7.15
CA SER A 91 3.54 2.08 -8.14
C SER A 91 4.21 3.31 -7.53
N SER A 92 4.10 3.55 -6.22
CA SER A 92 4.84 4.60 -5.53
C SER A 92 6.31 4.20 -5.30
N LEU A 93 7.19 5.19 -5.11
CA LEU A 93 8.59 4.93 -4.77
C LEU A 93 8.71 4.16 -3.44
N THR A 94 7.87 4.48 -2.46
CA THR A 94 7.81 3.77 -1.17
C THR A 94 7.37 2.32 -1.36
N GLY A 95 6.31 2.10 -2.14
CA GLY A 95 5.81 0.75 -2.45
C GLY A 95 6.82 -0.09 -3.20
N MET A 96 7.49 0.48 -4.21
CA MET A 96 8.58 -0.19 -4.94
C MET A 96 9.74 -0.58 -3.99
N LEU A 97 10.12 0.33 -3.09
CA LEU A 97 11.16 0.09 -2.09
C LEU A 97 10.76 -1.03 -1.11
N ALA A 98 9.50 -1.03 -0.67
CA ALA A 98 8.96 -2.07 0.21
C ALA A 98 8.98 -3.44 -0.46
N ILE A 99 8.48 -3.54 -1.70
CA ILE A 99 8.46 -4.78 -2.49
C ILE A 99 9.89 -5.29 -2.73
N TYR A 100 10.80 -4.41 -3.15
CA TYR A 100 12.19 -4.78 -3.33
C TYR A 100 12.81 -5.35 -2.04
N TYR A 101 12.56 -4.70 -0.91
CA TYR A 101 13.07 -5.15 0.39
C TYR A 101 12.48 -6.51 0.77
N MET A 102 11.17 -6.69 0.66
CA MET A 102 10.50 -7.95 0.99
C MET A 102 11.01 -9.10 0.11
N LYS A 103 11.13 -8.89 -1.19
CA LYS A 103 11.68 -9.87 -2.12
C LYS A 103 13.12 -10.26 -1.76
N LYS A 104 14.00 -9.27 -1.53
CA LYS A 104 15.41 -9.49 -1.18
C LYS A 104 15.56 -10.30 0.12
N ASN A 105 14.68 -10.09 1.08
CA ASN A 105 14.72 -10.76 2.38
C ASN A 105 13.79 -11.99 2.47
N ARG A 106 13.19 -12.43 1.34
CA ARG A 106 12.29 -13.58 1.26
C ARG A 106 11.07 -13.47 2.18
N ILE A 107 10.61 -12.25 2.44
CA ILE A 107 9.40 -11.97 3.19
C ILE A 107 8.21 -12.18 2.26
N LYS A 108 7.27 -13.05 2.65
CA LYS A 108 6.03 -13.28 1.88
C LYS A 108 5.10 -12.10 2.02
N PHE A 109 4.49 -11.69 0.90
CA PHE A 109 3.56 -10.57 0.86
C PHE A 109 2.52 -10.74 -0.23
N ALA A 110 1.42 -10.02 -0.08
CA ALA A 110 0.39 -9.87 -1.09
C ALA A 110 0.48 -8.48 -1.76
N ILE A 111 -0.01 -8.39 -2.98
CA ILE A 111 -0.32 -7.12 -3.63
C ILE A 111 -1.84 -7.01 -3.73
N GLU A 112 -2.37 -5.84 -3.38
CA GLU A 112 -3.75 -5.46 -3.62
C GLU A 112 -3.78 -4.41 -4.73
N ALA A 113 -4.65 -4.60 -5.73
CA ALA A 113 -4.96 -3.61 -6.74
C ALA A 113 -6.46 -3.34 -6.77
N ASP A 114 -6.80 -2.05 -6.60
CA ASP A 114 -8.16 -1.56 -6.69
C ASP A 114 -8.30 -0.70 -7.95
N GLY A 115 -9.15 -1.15 -8.90
CA GLY A 115 -9.43 -0.45 -10.15
C GLY A 115 -8.28 -0.40 -11.16
N ALA A 116 -7.36 -1.36 -11.15
CA ALA A 116 -6.29 -1.44 -12.14
C ALA A 116 -6.85 -1.84 -13.51
N ILE A 117 -6.49 -1.09 -14.55
CA ILE A 117 -6.85 -1.38 -15.94
C ILE A 117 -5.59 -1.76 -16.70
N HIS A 118 -5.66 -2.89 -17.40
CA HIS A 118 -4.55 -3.32 -18.26
C HIS A 118 -4.38 -2.33 -19.42
N LYS A 119 -3.24 -1.64 -19.44
CA LYS A 119 -2.77 -0.90 -20.62
C LYS A 119 -1.56 -1.63 -21.16
N SER A 120 -1.71 -2.22 -22.35
CA SER A 120 -0.59 -2.84 -23.05
C SER A 120 0.44 -1.75 -23.40
N GLY A 121 1.59 -1.81 -22.75
CA GLY A 121 2.73 -0.92 -23.00
C GLY A 121 3.97 -1.75 -23.29
N ILE A 122 4.78 -1.31 -24.27
CA ILE A 122 6.07 -1.94 -24.56
C ILE A 122 7.16 -0.97 -24.08
N GLY A 123 7.73 -1.23 -22.87
CA GLY A 123 8.79 -0.36 -22.35
C GLY A 123 9.39 -0.81 -21.03
N LEU A 124 10.44 -0.12 -20.61
CA LEU A 124 11.14 -0.39 -19.33
C LEU A 124 10.20 -0.24 -18.12
N LYS A 125 9.27 0.69 -18.18
CA LYS A 125 8.27 0.93 -17.13
C LYS A 125 7.36 -0.28 -16.94
N GLU A 126 6.88 -0.90 -18.03
CA GLU A 126 6.04 -2.09 -17.97
C GLU A 126 6.81 -3.31 -17.46
N LYS A 127 8.09 -3.47 -17.88
CA LYS A 127 8.95 -4.52 -17.34
C LYS A 127 9.15 -4.39 -15.84
N LEU A 128 9.37 -3.17 -15.34
CA LEU A 128 9.49 -2.90 -13.89
C LEU A 128 8.18 -3.22 -13.15
N LYS A 129 7.06 -2.78 -13.70
CA LYS A 129 5.74 -3.04 -13.15
C LYS A 129 5.47 -4.55 -13.06
N HIS A 130 5.68 -5.29 -14.15
CA HIS A 130 5.53 -6.73 -14.17
C HIS A 130 6.47 -7.41 -13.14
N TYR A 131 7.72 -6.99 -13.05
CA TYR A 131 8.66 -7.48 -12.05
C TYR A 131 8.16 -7.26 -10.61
N LEU A 132 7.59 -6.09 -10.31
CA LEU A 132 7.07 -5.78 -8.98
C LEU A 132 5.84 -6.64 -8.65
N ILE A 133 4.88 -6.72 -9.57
CA ILE A 133 3.66 -7.48 -9.40
C ILE A 133 3.95 -8.98 -9.26
N SER A 134 4.76 -9.55 -10.16
CA SER A 134 5.13 -10.97 -10.12
C SER A 134 6.00 -11.36 -8.92
N SER A 135 6.46 -10.39 -8.13
CA SER A 135 7.25 -10.65 -6.92
C SER A 135 6.42 -11.05 -5.71
N ALA A 136 5.09 -10.82 -5.75
CA ALA A 136 4.18 -11.19 -4.67
C ALA A 136 3.92 -12.70 -4.61
N ASN A 137 3.44 -13.15 -3.46
CA ASN A 137 3.02 -14.54 -3.25
C ASN A 137 1.51 -14.69 -3.45
N TRP A 138 0.73 -13.61 -3.27
CA TRP A 138 -0.72 -13.56 -3.41
C TRP A 138 -1.13 -12.22 -4.01
N TRP A 139 -2.30 -12.22 -4.67
CA TRP A 139 -2.89 -11.04 -5.28
C TRP A 139 -4.33 -10.90 -4.84
N PHE A 140 -4.72 -9.70 -4.44
CA PHE A 140 -6.10 -9.35 -4.14
C PHE A 140 -6.59 -8.36 -5.17
N SER A 141 -7.64 -8.72 -5.88
CA SER A 141 -8.31 -7.86 -6.85
C SER A 141 -9.71 -7.49 -6.38
N SER A 142 -10.17 -6.31 -6.76
CA SER A 142 -11.52 -5.83 -6.46
C SER A 142 -12.53 -6.08 -7.58
N SER A 143 -12.08 -6.57 -8.76
CA SER A 143 -12.93 -6.79 -9.93
C SER A 143 -12.28 -7.72 -10.96
N ASN A 144 -13.12 -8.32 -11.84
CA ASN A 144 -12.65 -9.17 -12.94
C ASN A 144 -11.65 -8.44 -13.87
N LEU A 145 -11.83 -7.12 -14.08
CA LEU A 145 -10.88 -6.31 -14.86
C LEU A 145 -9.51 -6.20 -14.17
N THR A 146 -9.49 -6.25 -12.85
CA THR A 146 -8.26 -6.25 -12.07
C THR A 146 -7.63 -7.64 -12.05
N ASP A 147 -8.42 -8.71 -12.16
CA ASP A 147 -7.91 -10.09 -12.29
C ASP A 147 -7.09 -10.26 -13.57
N GLU A 148 -7.56 -9.70 -14.69
CA GLU A 148 -6.81 -9.72 -15.97
C GLU A 148 -5.51 -8.90 -15.93
N TYR A 149 -5.35 -8.06 -14.91
CA TYR A 149 -4.19 -7.21 -14.73
C TYR A 149 -3.02 -7.92 -14.04
N PHE A 150 -3.28 -8.95 -13.23
CA PHE A 150 -2.29 -9.75 -12.52
C PHE A 150 -1.83 -10.96 -13.33
#